data_11f38620492e82ac538aad8f6f708820
#
_entry.id   11f38620492e82ac538aad8f6f708820
#
_cell.length_a   1.000
_cell.length_b   1.000
_cell.length_c   1.000
_cell.angle_alpha   90.00
_cell.angle_beta   90.00
_cell.angle_gamma   90.00
#
_symmetry.space_group_name_H-M   'P 1'
#
loop_
_entity.id
_entity.type
_entity.pdbx_description
1 polymer ?
#
loop_
_entity_poly.entity_id
_entity_poly.type
_entity_poly.pdbx_seq_one_letter_code
_entity_poly.pdbx_strand_id
1 'polypeptide(L)'
;MAITTPGSSNFNEMVTPIIPINMMGGKAEYNDFIAVYKNFMPSAVCNDIVSFYNEWKEQAVQAHMEKDLRSRQPFDNYEQTMAGVNQFATGELGRSDLSIMLETLNTPLTARINQYLQSGVNDYCAQFNALNTTPLTSWSVKFQETPEGGGYHVYHYERGSWSETARELVWMIYLNEDFEGGETEFLYQKRRIDPTIGTLVIWPAGFTHTHKGNLVLSGTKYVVTGWYYQQPV
;
A
#
# COMPACT_ATOMS: atom_id res chain seq x y z
N MET A 1 11.97 -48.40 -19.83
CA MET A 1 12.04 -46.96 -20.11
C MET A 1 11.86 -46.25 -18.78
N ALA A 2 12.94 -45.70 -18.27
CA ALA A 2 12.92 -44.97 -16.99
C ALA A 2 12.46 -43.52 -17.24
N ILE A 3 11.45 -43.10 -16.51
CA ILE A 3 10.93 -41.72 -16.54
C ILE A 3 11.87 -40.91 -15.64
N THR A 4 12.68 -40.05 -16.23
CA THR A 4 13.47 -39.06 -15.52
C THR A 4 12.59 -37.92 -15.07
N THR A 5 12.48 -37.72 -13.76
CA THR A 5 11.91 -36.52 -13.14
C THR A 5 12.80 -35.30 -13.45
N PRO A 6 12.22 -34.15 -13.85
CA PRO A 6 13.01 -32.92 -14.02
C PRO A 6 13.57 -32.48 -12.67
N GLY A 7 14.85 -32.10 -12.69
CA GLY A 7 15.59 -31.70 -11.51
C GLY A 7 14.96 -30.55 -10.73
N SER A 8 15.04 -30.66 -9.42
CA SER A 8 14.81 -29.60 -8.47
C SER A 8 15.70 -28.40 -8.82
N SER A 9 15.10 -27.34 -9.35
CA SER A 9 15.77 -26.05 -9.42
C SER A 9 16.05 -25.61 -7.99
N ASN A 10 17.31 -25.50 -7.62
CA ASN A 10 17.77 -24.81 -6.43
C ASN A 10 17.22 -23.38 -6.47
N PHE A 11 16.15 -23.14 -5.75
CA PHE A 11 15.83 -21.80 -5.26
C PHE A 11 16.93 -21.48 -4.24
N ASN A 12 18.09 -21.03 -4.73
CA ASN A 12 18.96 -20.20 -3.94
C ASN A 12 18.08 -19.01 -3.51
N GLU A 13 17.73 -18.98 -2.24
CA GLU A 13 17.21 -17.81 -1.57
C GLU A 13 18.13 -16.64 -1.94
N MET A 14 17.73 -15.81 -2.89
CA MET A 14 18.30 -14.48 -3.02
C MET A 14 17.87 -13.77 -1.76
N VAL A 15 18.67 -13.87 -0.71
CA VAL A 15 18.56 -13.04 0.48
C VAL A 15 18.77 -11.62 -0.02
N THR A 16 17.68 -10.97 -0.32
CA THR A 16 17.69 -9.58 -0.77
C THR A 16 18.24 -8.77 0.39
N PRO A 17 19.33 -8.00 0.22
CA PRO A 17 19.94 -7.27 1.32
C PRO A 17 18.93 -6.33 1.95
N ILE A 18 18.72 -6.44 3.26
CA ILE A 18 17.89 -5.53 4.03
C ILE A 18 18.62 -4.17 4.05
N ILE A 19 17.95 -3.12 3.62
CA ILE A 19 18.51 -1.78 3.67
C ILE A 19 18.45 -1.31 5.13
N PRO A 20 19.60 -1.02 5.78
CA PRO A 20 19.59 -0.61 7.18
C PRO A 20 18.82 0.69 7.40
N ILE A 21 18.02 0.77 8.47
CA ILE A 21 17.16 1.93 8.76
C ILE A 21 17.93 3.24 8.95
N ASN A 22 19.18 3.17 9.43
CA ASN A 22 20.05 4.34 9.57
C ASN A 22 20.52 4.94 8.22
N MET A 23 20.39 4.19 7.12
CA MET A 23 20.61 4.70 5.76
C MET A 23 19.34 5.32 5.16
N MET A 24 18.21 5.19 5.83
CA MET A 24 16.88 5.63 5.37
C MET A 24 16.41 6.94 6.04
N GLY A 25 17.29 7.72 6.66
CA GLY A 25 16.99 9.12 7.03
C GLY A 25 16.41 9.39 8.41
N GLY A 26 16.29 8.43 9.34
CA GLY A 26 15.93 8.85 10.69
C GLY A 26 15.29 7.82 11.61
N LYS A 27 15.26 8.19 12.89
CA LYS A 27 14.53 7.45 13.93
C LYS A 27 13.03 7.61 13.73
N ALA A 28 12.28 6.54 13.96
CA ALA A 28 10.83 6.61 14.04
C ALA A 28 10.39 7.54 15.19
N GLU A 29 9.34 8.29 14.92
CA GLU A 29 8.56 8.94 15.98
C GLU A 29 7.45 7.95 16.39
N TYR A 30 7.54 7.45 17.63
CA TYR A 30 6.55 6.56 18.22
C TYR A 30 5.58 7.34 19.10
N ASN A 31 4.29 7.23 18.84
CA ASN A 31 3.26 7.78 19.69
C ASN A 31 2.03 6.83 19.63
N ASP A 32 1.66 6.28 20.79
CA ASP A 32 0.48 5.45 20.96
C ASP A 32 0.40 4.30 19.94
N PHE A 33 1.51 3.55 19.79
CA PHE A 33 1.72 2.47 18.83
C PHE A 33 1.71 2.90 17.35
N ILE A 34 1.61 4.17 17.03
CA ILE A 34 1.79 4.68 15.67
C ILE A 34 3.24 5.06 15.49
N ALA A 35 3.93 4.43 14.56
CA ALA A 35 5.30 4.77 14.18
C ALA A 35 5.29 5.58 12.88
N VAL A 36 6.00 6.71 12.87
CA VAL A 36 6.18 7.58 11.69
C VAL A 36 7.66 7.69 11.38
N TYR A 37 8.05 7.22 10.22
CA TYR A 37 9.43 7.25 9.71
C TYR A 37 9.51 8.25 8.57
N LYS A 38 9.95 9.48 8.85
CA LYS A 38 10.14 10.50 7.81
C LYS A 38 11.36 10.18 6.94
N ASN A 39 11.28 10.50 5.64
CA ASN A 39 12.35 10.22 4.67
C ASN A 39 12.78 8.74 4.63
N PHE A 40 11.83 7.84 4.89
CA PHE A 40 12.08 6.40 4.93
C PHE A 40 12.40 5.83 3.55
N MET A 41 11.58 6.18 2.55
CA MET A 41 11.80 5.80 1.17
C MET A 41 12.34 7.00 0.38
N PRO A 42 13.45 6.86 -0.36
CA PRO A 42 13.94 7.94 -1.20
C PRO A 42 12.90 8.43 -2.20
N SER A 43 12.79 9.74 -2.38
CA SER A 43 11.82 10.34 -3.33
C SER A 43 11.98 9.83 -4.76
N ALA A 44 13.20 9.50 -5.19
CA ALA A 44 13.43 8.86 -6.49
C ALA A 44 12.70 7.51 -6.61
N VAL A 45 12.67 6.70 -5.54
CA VAL A 45 11.95 5.42 -5.53
C VAL A 45 10.44 5.66 -5.54
N CYS A 46 9.96 6.64 -4.79
CA CYS A 46 8.55 7.05 -4.82
C CYS A 46 8.13 7.46 -6.23
N ASN A 47 8.94 8.28 -6.89
CA ASN A 47 8.68 8.73 -8.25
C ASN A 47 8.68 7.57 -9.26
N ASP A 48 9.61 6.60 -9.13
CA ASP A 48 9.62 5.39 -9.98
C ASP A 48 8.28 4.62 -9.86
N ILE A 49 7.73 4.50 -8.64
CA ILE A 49 6.46 3.82 -8.39
C ILE A 49 5.29 4.57 -9.04
N VAL A 50 5.24 5.89 -8.87
CA VAL A 50 4.19 6.75 -9.46
C VAL A 50 4.29 6.73 -11.00
N SER A 51 5.49 6.82 -11.56
CA SER A 51 5.70 6.76 -13.01
C SER A 51 5.23 5.44 -13.60
N PHE A 52 5.60 4.30 -12.97
CA PHE A 52 5.10 2.99 -13.38
C PHE A 52 3.58 2.93 -13.40
N TYR A 53 2.92 3.45 -12.36
CA TYR A 53 1.46 3.46 -12.29
C TYR A 53 0.84 4.30 -13.40
N ASN A 54 1.35 5.49 -13.67
CA ASN A 54 0.83 6.37 -14.70
C ASN A 54 0.98 5.75 -16.11
N GLU A 55 2.14 5.16 -16.42
CA GLU A 55 2.37 4.45 -17.67
C GLU A 55 1.41 3.25 -17.82
N TRP A 56 1.23 2.45 -16.76
CA TRP A 56 0.30 1.34 -16.77
C TRP A 56 -1.14 1.81 -16.97
N LYS A 57 -1.57 2.89 -16.29
CA LYS A 57 -2.91 3.47 -16.40
C LYS A 57 -3.18 3.95 -17.83
N GLU A 58 -2.23 4.65 -18.44
CA GLU A 58 -2.34 5.11 -19.85
C GLU A 58 -2.51 3.94 -20.80
N GLN A 59 -1.71 2.88 -20.66
CA GLN A 59 -1.80 1.67 -21.49
C GLN A 59 -3.13 0.94 -21.30
N ALA A 60 -3.61 0.83 -20.05
CA ALA A 60 -4.88 0.19 -19.74
C ALA A 60 -6.07 0.95 -20.37
N VAL A 61 -6.04 2.28 -20.30
CA VAL A 61 -7.03 3.17 -20.94
C VAL A 61 -7.00 2.99 -22.45
N GLN A 62 -5.80 3.04 -23.05
CA GLN A 62 -5.65 2.88 -24.51
C GLN A 62 -6.17 1.52 -24.98
N ALA A 63 -5.81 0.44 -24.30
CA ALA A 63 -6.25 -0.92 -24.64
C ALA A 63 -7.79 -1.05 -24.54
N HIS A 64 -8.41 -0.37 -23.57
CA HIS A 64 -9.85 -0.35 -23.41
C HIS A 64 -10.52 0.40 -24.56
N MET A 65 -10.03 1.58 -24.92
CA MET A 65 -10.52 2.38 -26.04
C MET A 65 -10.45 1.58 -27.36
N GLU A 66 -9.34 0.88 -27.60
CA GLU A 66 -9.17 0.05 -28.80
C GLU A 66 -10.17 -1.11 -28.84
N LYS A 67 -10.47 -1.72 -27.69
CA LYS A 67 -11.46 -2.79 -27.56
C LYS A 67 -12.87 -2.29 -27.87
N ASP A 68 -13.25 -1.14 -27.34
CA ASP A 68 -14.57 -0.53 -27.54
C ASP A 68 -14.78 -0.10 -29.00
N LEU A 69 -13.77 0.48 -29.64
CA LEU A 69 -13.79 0.80 -31.06
C LEU A 69 -14.04 -0.44 -31.94
N ARG A 70 -13.52 -1.61 -31.52
CA ARG A 70 -13.74 -2.89 -32.23
C ARG A 70 -15.12 -3.50 -31.95
N SER A 71 -15.65 -3.32 -30.74
CA SER A 71 -16.91 -3.91 -30.28
C SER A 71 -18.16 -3.19 -30.78
N ARG A 72 -18.02 -1.95 -31.30
CA ARG A 72 -19.13 -1.06 -31.70
C ARG A 72 -20.14 -0.80 -30.56
N GLN A 73 -19.77 -1.00 -29.33
CA GLN A 73 -20.61 -0.66 -28.17
C GLN A 73 -20.34 0.78 -27.70
N PRO A 74 -21.38 1.52 -27.32
CA PRO A 74 -21.16 2.89 -26.80
C PRO A 74 -20.32 2.88 -25.52
N PHE A 75 -19.59 3.96 -25.33
CA PHE A 75 -18.60 4.21 -24.27
C PHE A 75 -19.25 4.39 -22.88
N ASP A 76 -20.15 3.47 -22.49
CA ASP A 76 -20.95 3.70 -21.27
C ASP A 76 -20.22 3.35 -19.96
N ASN A 77 -18.96 2.85 -19.98
CA ASN A 77 -18.39 2.34 -18.73
C ASN A 77 -16.87 2.37 -18.63
N TYR A 78 -16.21 3.50 -18.93
CA TYR A 78 -14.82 3.75 -18.45
C TYR A 78 -14.75 3.54 -16.93
N GLU A 79 -15.73 4.08 -16.18
CA GLU A 79 -15.85 3.87 -14.74
C GLU A 79 -16.04 2.41 -14.35
N GLN A 80 -16.80 1.61 -15.11
CA GLN A 80 -16.99 0.17 -14.82
C GLN A 80 -15.78 -0.69 -15.19
N THR A 81 -15.00 -0.33 -16.20
CA THR A 81 -13.77 -1.05 -16.55
C THR A 81 -12.67 -0.73 -15.54
N MET A 82 -12.58 0.53 -15.15
CA MET A 82 -11.70 0.92 -14.05
C MET A 82 -12.25 0.40 -12.72
N ALA A 83 -13.56 0.18 -12.53
CA ALA A 83 -14.14 -0.48 -11.37
C ALA A 83 -13.84 -1.99 -11.32
N GLY A 84 -13.60 -2.66 -12.46
CA GLY A 84 -13.06 -4.03 -12.50
C GLY A 84 -11.60 -4.08 -12.02
N VAL A 85 -10.84 -3.01 -12.23
CA VAL A 85 -9.50 -2.79 -11.70
C VAL A 85 -9.59 -2.23 -10.27
N ASN A 86 -10.67 -1.54 -9.94
CA ASN A 86 -10.92 -0.84 -8.71
C ASN A 86 -12.11 -1.46 -7.96
N GLN A 87 -11.88 -2.57 -7.28
CA GLN A 87 -12.91 -3.27 -6.51
C GLN A 87 -13.53 -2.44 -5.36
N PHE A 88 -13.06 -1.19 -5.15
CA PHE A 88 -13.40 -0.40 -3.97
C PHE A 88 -13.83 1.05 -4.25
N ALA A 89 -13.92 1.47 -5.51
CA ALA A 89 -14.43 2.80 -5.86
C ALA A 89 -15.96 2.80 -5.87
N THR A 90 -16.57 2.68 -4.74
CA THR A 90 -18.02 2.87 -4.67
C THR A 90 -18.33 3.93 -3.62
N GLY A 91 -19.09 4.95 -3.99
CA GLY A 91 -19.61 5.97 -3.08
C GLY A 91 -20.44 5.40 -1.93
N GLU A 92 -20.72 4.10 -1.92
CA GLU A 92 -21.46 3.39 -0.87
C GLU A 92 -20.73 3.34 0.47
N LEU A 93 -19.38 3.48 0.49
CA LEU A 93 -18.57 3.44 1.72
C LEU A 93 -17.86 4.76 2.03
N GLY A 94 -18.26 5.87 1.41
CA GLY A 94 -17.58 7.16 1.63
C GLY A 94 -16.12 7.13 1.21
N ARG A 95 -15.80 6.39 0.15
CA ARG A 95 -14.48 6.20 -0.41
C ARG A 95 -14.47 6.60 -1.88
N SER A 96 -13.47 7.38 -2.28
CA SER A 96 -13.23 7.78 -3.66
C SER A 96 -11.72 7.76 -3.94
N ASP A 97 -11.21 6.60 -4.35
CA ASP A 97 -9.83 6.38 -4.77
C ASP A 97 -9.77 5.28 -5.83
N LEU A 98 -8.73 5.30 -6.66
CA LEU A 98 -8.38 4.20 -7.56
C LEU A 98 -7.30 3.34 -6.89
N SER A 99 -7.40 2.02 -7.00
CA SER A 99 -6.38 1.14 -6.41
C SER A 99 -6.07 -0.07 -7.29
N ILE A 100 -4.79 -0.45 -7.30
CA ILE A 100 -4.29 -1.64 -7.98
C ILE A 100 -3.38 -2.43 -7.04
N MET A 101 -3.24 -3.74 -7.31
CA MET A 101 -2.34 -4.63 -6.57
C MET A 101 -1.03 -4.75 -7.35
N LEU A 102 0.04 -4.13 -6.83
CA LEU A 102 1.33 -4.05 -7.53
C LEU A 102 2.00 -5.41 -7.70
N GLU A 103 1.81 -6.34 -6.76
CA GLU A 103 2.40 -7.69 -6.84
C GLU A 103 1.97 -8.46 -8.09
N THR A 104 0.79 -8.15 -8.63
CA THR A 104 0.28 -8.79 -9.86
C THR A 104 0.78 -8.14 -11.14
N LEU A 105 1.25 -6.90 -11.05
CA LEU A 105 1.64 -6.09 -12.20
C LEU A 105 3.16 -5.93 -12.36
N ASN A 106 3.87 -5.80 -11.25
CA ASN A 106 5.32 -5.55 -11.26
C ASN A 106 6.01 -6.17 -10.05
N THR A 107 6.38 -7.44 -10.16
CA THR A 107 7.08 -8.18 -9.09
C THR A 107 8.42 -7.54 -8.68
N PRO A 108 9.29 -7.07 -9.59
CA PRO A 108 10.53 -6.38 -9.21
C PRO A 108 10.29 -5.11 -8.38
N LEU A 109 9.31 -4.30 -8.75
CA LEU A 109 8.98 -3.08 -8.00
C LEU A 109 8.42 -3.42 -6.61
N THR A 110 7.53 -4.42 -6.53
CA THR A 110 7.00 -4.94 -5.26
C THR A 110 8.12 -5.47 -4.37
N ALA A 111 9.06 -6.22 -4.92
CA ALA A 111 10.23 -6.71 -4.17
C ALA A 111 11.08 -5.55 -3.61
N ARG A 112 11.29 -4.49 -4.39
CA ARG A 112 12.01 -3.29 -3.95
C ARG A 112 11.30 -2.59 -2.79
N ILE A 113 9.98 -2.45 -2.86
CA ILE A 113 9.16 -1.89 -1.75
C ILE A 113 9.31 -2.75 -0.50
N ASN A 114 9.20 -4.07 -0.62
CA ASN A 114 9.30 -5.00 0.50
C ASN A 114 10.69 -4.97 1.17
N GLN A 115 11.78 -4.69 0.44
CA GLN A 115 13.11 -4.49 1.02
C GLN A 115 13.15 -3.33 2.01
N TYR A 116 12.52 -2.19 1.64
CA TYR A 116 12.40 -1.06 2.55
C TYR A 116 11.52 -1.42 3.75
N LEU A 117 10.35 -1.99 3.51
CA LEU A 117 9.39 -2.35 4.56
C LEU A 117 9.98 -3.29 5.60
N GLN A 118 10.84 -4.23 5.19
CA GLN A 118 11.45 -5.18 6.12
C GLN A 118 12.26 -4.48 7.22
N SER A 119 12.97 -3.40 6.91
CA SER A 119 13.71 -2.66 7.93
C SER A 119 12.78 -1.87 8.85
N GLY A 120 11.70 -1.28 8.33
CA GLY A 120 10.70 -0.57 9.13
C GLY A 120 9.96 -1.50 10.10
N VAL A 121 9.50 -2.67 9.63
CA VAL A 121 8.82 -3.63 10.50
C VAL A 121 9.75 -4.26 11.53
N ASN A 122 11.02 -4.51 11.17
CA ASN A 122 12.01 -5.01 12.14
C ASN A 122 12.23 -4.01 13.28
N ASP A 123 12.35 -2.72 12.98
CA ASP A 123 12.47 -1.65 13.97
C ASP A 123 11.20 -1.55 14.84
N TYR A 124 10.03 -1.62 14.21
CA TYR A 124 8.74 -1.61 14.90
C TYR A 124 8.60 -2.81 15.85
N CYS A 125 8.93 -4.02 15.43
CA CYS A 125 8.90 -5.22 16.28
C CYS A 125 9.96 -5.19 17.38
N ALA A 126 11.12 -4.56 17.15
CA ALA A 126 12.13 -4.35 18.19
C ALA A 126 11.63 -3.40 19.29
N GLN A 127 10.83 -2.39 18.94
CA GLN A 127 10.17 -1.50 19.89
C GLN A 127 9.04 -2.20 20.67
N PHE A 128 8.31 -3.11 20.01
CA PHE A 128 7.14 -3.79 20.58
C PHE A 128 7.35 -5.31 20.61
N ASN A 129 8.14 -5.80 21.56
CA ASN A 129 8.60 -7.19 21.65
C ASN A 129 7.49 -8.25 21.65
N ALA A 130 6.27 -7.91 22.05
CA ALA A 130 5.12 -8.82 22.00
C ALA A 130 4.83 -9.31 20.58
N LEU A 131 5.21 -8.56 19.54
CA LEU A 131 5.03 -8.94 18.13
C LEU A 131 6.02 -10.04 17.68
N ASN A 132 7.08 -10.31 18.44
CA ASN A 132 8.07 -11.35 18.11
C ASN A 132 7.62 -12.75 18.49
N THR A 133 6.42 -12.93 19.05
CA THR A 133 5.89 -14.24 19.45
C THR A 133 5.35 -15.05 18.27
N THR A 134 4.96 -14.38 17.19
CA THR A 134 4.40 -15.00 15.98
C THR A 134 5.02 -14.35 14.75
N PRO A 135 5.46 -15.13 13.75
CA PRO A 135 6.00 -14.56 12.53
C PRO A 135 4.96 -13.68 11.81
N LEU A 136 5.39 -12.51 11.36
CA LEU A 136 4.60 -11.59 10.55
C LEU A 136 5.04 -11.67 9.10
N THR A 137 4.08 -11.69 8.18
CA THR A 137 4.36 -11.68 6.75
C THR A 137 3.48 -10.66 6.03
N SER A 138 4.04 -10.03 4.99
CA SER A 138 3.32 -9.13 4.09
C SER A 138 3.49 -9.65 2.67
N TRP A 139 2.40 -9.83 1.93
CA TRP A 139 2.43 -10.31 0.54
C TRP A 139 1.71 -9.40 -0.44
N SER A 140 0.92 -8.45 0.06
CA SER A 140 0.17 -7.54 -0.80
C SER A 140 0.67 -6.11 -0.68
N VAL A 141 0.88 -5.47 -1.82
CA VAL A 141 1.23 -4.05 -1.94
C VAL A 141 0.16 -3.39 -2.80
N LYS A 142 -0.73 -2.64 -2.15
CA LYS A 142 -1.79 -1.90 -2.81
C LYS A 142 -1.33 -0.48 -3.12
N PHE A 143 -1.30 -0.11 -4.39
CA PHE A 143 -1.14 1.27 -4.81
C PHE A 143 -2.52 1.95 -4.81
N GLN A 144 -2.57 3.22 -4.38
CA GLN A 144 -3.79 4.01 -4.36
C GLN A 144 -3.53 5.40 -4.94
N GLU A 145 -4.40 5.80 -5.86
CA GLU A 145 -4.53 7.16 -6.38
C GLU A 145 -5.79 7.78 -5.78
N THR A 146 -5.67 8.90 -5.11
CA THR A 146 -6.80 9.66 -4.57
C THR A 146 -6.81 11.03 -5.23
N PRO A 147 -7.76 11.32 -6.13
CA PRO A 147 -7.86 12.59 -6.82
C PRO A 147 -8.38 13.70 -5.89
N GLU A 148 -8.34 14.95 -6.37
CA GLU A 148 -9.03 16.07 -5.73
C GLU A 148 -10.50 15.73 -5.46
N GLY A 149 -10.99 16.09 -4.28
CA GLY A 149 -12.33 15.74 -3.80
C GLY A 149 -12.44 14.29 -3.30
N GLY A 150 -11.42 13.46 -3.51
CA GLY A 150 -11.37 12.07 -3.06
C GLY A 150 -10.87 11.91 -1.63
N GLY A 151 -10.99 10.69 -1.13
CA GLY A 151 -10.54 10.29 0.19
C GLY A 151 -11.19 8.99 0.65
N TYR A 152 -10.81 8.52 1.83
CA TYR A 152 -11.54 7.46 2.53
C TYR A 152 -12.15 8.07 3.80
N HIS A 153 -13.30 8.69 3.65
CA HIS A 153 -13.89 9.61 4.62
C HIS A 153 -14.53 8.92 5.83
N VAL A 154 -14.77 7.60 5.76
CA VAL A 154 -15.37 6.83 6.86
C VAL A 154 -14.28 6.33 7.79
N TYR A 155 -14.46 6.55 9.09
CA TYR A 155 -13.63 5.95 10.10
C TYR A 155 -13.78 4.44 10.09
N HIS A 156 -12.66 3.73 9.94
CA HIS A 156 -12.59 2.28 9.84
C HIS A 156 -11.35 1.75 10.55
N TYR A 157 -11.31 0.44 10.72
CA TYR A 157 -10.13 -0.30 11.17
C TYR A 157 -9.98 -1.57 10.32
N GLU A 158 -8.78 -2.10 10.22
CA GLU A 158 -8.43 -3.07 9.19
C GLU A 158 -8.76 -4.53 9.52
N ARG A 159 -9.26 -4.79 10.72
CA ARG A 159 -9.73 -6.12 11.18
C ARG A 159 -11.26 -6.17 11.31
N GLY A 160 -11.99 -5.45 10.48
CA GLY A 160 -13.43 -5.27 10.56
C GLY A 160 -14.27 -6.48 10.16
N SER A 161 -13.69 -7.47 9.49
CA SER A 161 -14.39 -8.69 9.04
C SER A 161 -13.64 -9.95 9.42
N TRP A 162 -14.34 -11.09 9.35
CA TRP A 162 -13.73 -12.42 9.64
C TRP A 162 -12.53 -12.72 8.72
N SER A 163 -12.59 -12.39 7.46
CA SER A 163 -11.50 -12.60 6.48
C SER A 163 -10.26 -11.78 6.77
N GLU A 164 -10.36 -10.74 7.59
CA GLU A 164 -9.31 -9.80 7.91
C GLU A 164 -8.71 -9.99 9.31
N THR A 165 -9.17 -11.00 10.05
CA THR A 165 -8.78 -11.24 11.44
C THR A 165 -7.28 -11.46 11.63
N ALA A 166 -6.58 -11.98 10.61
CA ALA A 166 -5.14 -12.22 10.65
C ALA A 166 -4.27 -10.96 10.44
N ARG A 167 -4.85 -9.80 10.07
CA ARG A 167 -4.12 -8.55 9.94
C ARG A 167 -3.67 -8.08 11.32
N GLU A 168 -2.38 -7.95 11.54
CA GLU A 168 -1.81 -7.47 12.81
C GLU A 168 -1.38 -6.02 12.74
N LEU A 169 -0.65 -5.65 11.67
CA LEU A 169 -0.19 -4.30 11.42
C LEU A 169 -0.66 -3.81 10.06
N VAL A 170 -0.84 -2.51 9.97
CA VAL A 170 -1.00 -1.77 8.72
C VAL A 170 0.26 -0.97 8.48
N TRP A 171 0.64 -0.84 7.24
CA TRP A 171 1.70 0.06 6.81
C TRP A 171 1.24 0.89 5.62
N MET A 172 1.75 2.12 5.50
CA MET A 172 1.48 3.01 4.39
C MET A 172 2.70 3.89 4.12
N ILE A 173 3.02 4.12 2.85
CA ILE A 173 4.06 5.04 2.42
C ILE A 173 3.43 6.09 1.50
N TYR A 174 3.63 7.36 1.81
CA TYR A 174 3.26 8.48 0.94
C TYR A 174 4.26 8.59 -0.20
N LEU A 175 3.78 8.65 -1.45
CA LEU A 175 4.63 8.65 -2.65
C LEU A 175 4.84 10.04 -3.24
N ASN A 176 4.03 11.02 -2.83
CA ASN A 176 4.15 12.41 -3.23
C ASN A 176 3.68 13.35 -2.13
N GLU A 177 3.87 14.66 -2.32
CA GLU A 177 3.46 15.72 -1.38
C GLU A 177 2.98 16.98 -2.10
N ASP A 178 2.81 16.92 -3.42
CA ASP A 178 2.35 18.01 -4.28
C ASP A 178 0.81 18.10 -4.37
N PHE A 179 0.15 17.98 -3.22
CA PHE A 179 -1.29 18.10 -3.05
C PHE A 179 -1.60 18.72 -1.68
N GLU A 180 -2.85 19.15 -1.47
CA GLU A 180 -3.31 19.69 -0.19
C GLU A 180 -4.34 18.77 0.46
N GLY A 181 -4.36 18.72 1.79
CA GLY A 181 -5.24 17.82 2.55
C GLY A 181 -4.73 16.37 2.55
N GLY A 182 -5.65 15.41 2.52
CA GLY A 182 -5.33 13.99 2.37
C GLY A 182 -4.59 13.34 3.55
N GLU A 183 -4.54 13.97 4.73
CA GLU A 183 -3.89 13.43 5.92
C GLU A 183 -4.56 12.13 6.36
N THR A 184 -3.79 11.23 7.00
CA THR A 184 -4.34 10.09 7.72
C THR A 184 -4.69 10.52 9.14
N GLU A 185 -5.97 10.45 9.50
CA GLU A 185 -6.48 10.90 10.81
C GLU A 185 -6.88 9.70 11.67
N PHE A 186 -6.30 9.62 12.87
CA PHE A 186 -6.60 8.61 13.89
C PHE A 186 -7.60 9.17 14.90
N LEU A 187 -8.74 8.50 15.04
CA LEU A 187 -9.89 8.96 15.83
C LEU A 187 -9.56 9.06 17.33
N TYR A 188 -9.11 7.97 17.91
CA TYR A 188 -8.91 7.89 19.37
C TYR A 188 -7.63 8.58 19.83
N GLN A 189 -6.59 8.56 19.00
CA GLN A 189 -5.32 9.26 19.25
C GLN A 189 -5.40 10.76 18.98
N LYS A 190 -6.49 11.24 18.33
CA LYS A 190 -6.68 12.64 17.92
C LYS A 190 -5.46 13.17 17.15
N ARG A 191 -4.89 12.31 16.31
CA ARG A 191 -3.64 12.58 15.58
C ARG A 191 -3.91 12.58 14.09
N ARG A 192 -3.30 13.54 13.40
CA ARG A 192 -3.19 13.57 11.93
C ARG A 192 -1.75 13.36 11.54
N ILE A 193 -1.54 12.59 10.49
CA ILE A 193 -0.23 12.38 9.89
C ILE A 193 -0.18 13.17 8.61
N ASP A 194 0.71 14.15 8.56
CA ASP A 194 0.94 14.96 7.37
C ASP A 194 1.56 14.10 6.26
N PRO A 195 0.99 14.15 5.05
CA PRO A 195 1.48 13.40 3.91
C PRO A 195 2.76 14.02 3.35
N THR A 196 3.91 13.49 3.75
CA THR A 196 5.22 13.92 3.22
C THR A 196 5.82 12.77 2.43
N ILE A 197 6.36 13.06 1.24
CA ILE A 197 6.95 12.05 0.34
C ILE A 197 7.97 11.17 1.06
N GLY A 198 7.88 9.86 0.83
CA GLY A 198 8.77 8.86 1.42
C GLY A 198 8.53 8.57 2.89
N THR A 199 7.49 9.12 3.51
CA THR A 199 7.13 8.83 4.90
C THR A 199 6.43 7.48 5.00
N LEU A 200 6.98 6.56 5.80
CA LEU A 200 6.34 5.31 6.20
C LEU A 200 5.59 5.52 7.52
N VAL A 201 4.37 5.03 7.59
CA VAL A 201 3.57 4.93 8.83
C VAL A 201 3.24 3.47 9.08
N ILE A 202 3.45 3.00 10.32
CA ILE A 202 3.05 1.65 10.77
C ILE A 202 2.17 1.79 12.01
N TRP A 203 1.06 1.03 12.07
CA TRP A 203 0.14 1.03 13.20
C TRP A 203 -0.59 -0.31 13.35
N PRO A 204 -1.15 -0.65 14.54
CA PRO A 204 -1.96 -1.84 14.74
C PRO A 204 -3.25 -1.85 13.90
N ALA A 205 -3.61 -3.01 13.36
CA ALA A 205 -4.80 -3.17 12.51
C ALA A 205 -6.14 -3.18 13.27
N GLY A 206 -6.10 -3.23 14.60
CA GLY A 206 -7.27 -3.34 15.48
C GLY A 206 -8.08 -2.04 15.63
N PHE A 207 -9.27 -2.16 16.22
CA PHE A 207 -10.23 -1.05 16.39
C PHE A 207 -9.68 0.13 17.21
N THR A 208 -8.68 -0.10 18.06
CA THR A 208 -8.02 0.97 18.83
C THR A 208 -7.36 2.02 17.95
N HIS A 209 -7.02 1.65 16.71
CA HIS A 209 -6.42 2.52 15.71
C HIS A 209 -7.38 2.80 14.56
N THR A 210 -8.64 3.05 14.89
CA THR A 210 -9.65 3.52 13.93
C THR A 210 -9.20 4.82 13.30
N HIS A 211 -9.17 4.84 11.97
CA HIS A 211 -8.63 5.95 11.19
C HIS A 211 -9.44 6.20 9.92
N LYS A 212 -9.14 7.31 9.26
CA LYS A 212 -9.67 7.66 7.93
C LYS A 212 -8.63 8.42 7.11
N GLY A 213 -8.82 8.46 5.80
CA GLY A 213 -8.15 9.39 4.91
C GLY A 213 -8.98 10.66 4.75
N ASN A 214 -8.41 11.81 5.09
CA ASN A 214 -9.06 13.10 4.89
C ASN A 214 -9.18 13.45 3.41
N LEU A 215 -10.04 14.43 3.11
CA LEU A 215 -10.28 14.95 1.78
C LEU A 215 -8.98 15.48 1.16
N VAL A 216 -8.71 15.12 -0.08
CA VAL A 216 -7.71 15.80 -0.91
C VAL A 216 -8.34 17.09 -1.44
N LEU A 217 -7.78 18.22 -1.05
CA LEU A 217 -8.33 19.55 -1.34
C LEU A 217 -7.89 20.07 -2.71
N SER A 218 -6.69 19.72 -3.14
CA SER A 218 -6.16 20.02 -4.46
C SER A 218 -5.07 19.01 -4.85
N GLY A 219 -4.88 18.75 -6.13
CA GLY A 219 -3.90 17.81 -6.66
C GLY A 219 -4.35 16.35 -6.55
N THR A 220 -3.39 15.43 -6.57
CA THR A 220 -3.63 13.99 -6.49
C THR A 220 -2.67 13.36 -5.49
N LYS A 221 -3.20 12.63 -4.53
CA LYS A 221 -2.43 11.89 -3.54
C LYS A 221 -2.14 10.47 -4.02
N TYR A 222 -0.88 10.05 -3.93
CA TYR A 222 -0.44 8.69 -4.20
C TYR A 222 0.14 8.04 -2.95
N VAL A 223 -0.29 6.81 -2.66
CA VAL A 223 0.27 5.99 -1.57
C VAL A 223 0.43 4.54 -2.00
N VAL A 224 1.36 3.84 -1.36
CA VAL A 224 1.33 2.38 -1.30
C VAL A 224 1.03 1.96 0.13
N THR A 225 0.19 0.93 0.28
CA THR A 225 -0.25 0.43 1.58
C THR A 225 -0.40 -1.08 1.55
N GLY A 226 -0.42 -1.68 2.71
CA GLY A 226 -0.63 -3.11 2.89
C GLY A 226 -0.67 -3.50 4.36
N TRP A 227 -0.61 -4.80 4.58
CA TRP A 227 -0.78 -5.36 5.92
C TRP A 227 0.31 -6.38 6.22
N TYR A 228 0.65 -6.49 7.51
CA TYR A 228 1.35 -7.65 8.06
C TYR A 228 0.34 -8.57 8.72
N TYR A 229 0.42 -9.83 8.37
CA TYR A 229 -0.48 -10.89 8.83
C TYR A 229 0.25 -11.81 9.78
N GLN A 230 -0.44 -12.24 10.83
CA GLN A 230 0.04 -13.34 11.66
C GLN A 230 0.01 -14.65 10.87
N GLN A 231 1.09 -15.41 10.92
CA GLN A 231 1.13 -16.76 10.36
C GLN A 231 0.40 -17.72 11.29
N PRO A 232 -0.37 -18.68 10.73
CA PRO A 232 -0.89 -19.77 11.55
C PRO A 232 0.29 -20.55 12.15
N VAL A 233 0.22 -20.81 13.44
CA VAL A 233 1.21 -21.63 14.17
C VAL A 233 0.85 -23.10 14.02
#